data_ba8d92d4e1be3e286cb392a1e60ed9e1
#
_entry.id   ba8d92d4e1be3e286cb392a1e60ed9e1
#
_cell.length_a   1.000
_cell.length_b   1.000
_cell.length_c   1.000
_cell.angle_alpha   90.00
_cell.angle_beta   90.00
_cell.angle_gamma   90.00
#
_symmetry.space_group_name_H-M   'P 1'
#
loop_
_entity.id
_entity.type
_entity.pdbx_description
1 polymer ?
#
loop_
_entity_poly.entity_id
_entity_poly.type
_entity_poly.pdbx_seq_one_letter_code
_entity_poly.pdbx_strand_id
1 'polypeptide(L)'
;MVQSGPDRDGEVQCDCPADLAFVDEDKKQQNKIARMLKQGGICGIRRGWSGFIWMLKILMPISFLTALLEWSGWIEHMDFLIQPVMNLISLPAMAALPLIMGMLTGVYGGIAAMMVLPFTKGQMTLMAIFLLIAHNLIQEGVVQGKSGLHPLKATIFRLVAAFITVLVVAQLMDTGALQDTAGAKGALIESRPFIAAMKSWAIAMAYLSVKIFFIIMGIMLLLETLKALDWIKPIVKIMLPFLRALGLSPKVGMLWMTAVIFGLAYGAAVIVEEAKKGDLTKQELEELQLSIGINHSMVEDPSLFLSLGLSAFWLWVPRLITAVIAVRLLT
;
A
#
# COMPACT_ATOMS: atom_id res chain seq x y z
N MET A 1 33.19 -2.54 -24.83
CA MET A 1 32.79 -3.83 -24.25
C MET A 1 32.87 -3.68 -22.74
N VAL A 2 31.78 -3.44 -22.08
CA VAL A 2 31.64 -3.56 -20.63
C VAL A 2 30.37 -4.37 -20.40
N GLN A 3 30.56 -5.61 -19.98
CA GLN A 3 29.48 -6.51 -19.56
C GLN A 3 29.00 -6.05 -18.18
N SER A 4 27.79 -5.53 -18.10
CA SER A 4 27.04 -5.40 -16.83
C SER A 4 26.29 -6.70 -16.60
N GLY A 5 26.80 -7.54 -15.70
CA GLY A 5 26.05 -8.68 -15.16
C GLY A 5 24.89 -8.21 -14.29
N PRO A 6 23.87 -9.05 -14.12
CA PRO A 6 22.73 -8.70 -13.28
C PRO A 6 23.16 -8.67 -11.81
N ASP A 7 22.82 -7.56 -11.14
CA ASP A 7 22.99 -7.43 -9.70
C ASP A 7 22.02 -8.38 -8.98
N ARG A 8 22.41 -8.89 -7.81
CA ARG A 8 21.76 -10.03 -7.13
C ARG A 8 20.36 -9.78 -6.59
N ASP A 9 19.85 -8.56 -6.71
CA ASP A 9 18.57 -8.17 -6.10
C ASP A 9 17.43 -7.93 -7.09
N GLY A 10 17.60 -8.25 -8.38
CA GLY A 10 16.52 -8.27 -9.37
C GLY A 10 15.91 -6.90 -9.72
N GLU A 11 16.52 -5.78 -9.30
CA GLU A 11 16.09 -4.44 -9.72
C GLU A 11 16.52 -4.14 -11.14
N VAL A 12 15.54 -3.92 -12.00
CA VAL A 12 15.76 -3.51 -13.38
C VAL A 12 15.93 -2.01 -13.44
N GLN A 13 17.17 -1.56 -13.43
CA GLN A 13 17.55 -0.19 -13.70
C GLN A 13 17.35 0.09 -15.19
N CYS A 14 16.39 0.98 -15.51
CA CYS A 14 16.21 1.48 -16.88
C CYS A 14 17.09 2.73 -17.06
N ASP A 15 18.29 2.55 -17.62
CA ASP A 15 19.15 3.67 -17.99
C ASP A 15 18.58 4.42 -19.20
N CYS A 16 18.46 5.74 -19.08
CA CYS A 16 18.13 6.64 -20.19
C CYS A 16 19.43 7.11 -20.84
N PRO A 17 19.67 6.83 -22.12
CA PRO A 17 20.79 7.44 -22.83
C PRO A 17 20.49 8.92 -23.15
N ALA A 18 21.32 9.82 -22.63
CA ALA A 18 21.45 11.19 -23.11
C ALA A 18 22.42 11.17 -24.30
N ASP A 19 21.95 11.59 -25.44
CA ASP A 19 22.65 12.33 -26.50
C ASP A 19 22.04 12.06 -27.87
N LEU A 20 21.62 13.13 -28.55
CA LEU A 20 21.93 13.41 -29.96
C LEU A 20 21.34 14.77 -30.43
N ALA A 21 22.14 15.49 -31.20
CA ALA A 21 21.99 16.88 -31.58
C ALA A 21 21.07 17.16 -32.79
N PHE A 22 20.50 18.35 -32.76
CA PHE A 22 19.95 19.25 -33.81
C PHE A 22 19.43 18.71 -35.16
N VAL A 23 18.12 18.65 -35.32
CA VAL A 23 17.37 18.90 -36.58
C VAL A 23 15.94 19.29 -36.19
N ASP A 24 15.43 20.41 -36.76
CA ASP A 24 14.05 20.93 -36.78
C ASP A 24 13.31 20.84 -35.39
N GLU A 25 13.23 21.96 -34.67
CA GLU A 25 12.84 22.02 -33.26
C GLU A 25 11.45 21.41 -32.97
N ASP A 26 10.46 21.62 -33.77
CA ASP A 26 9.10 21.11 -33.53
C ASP A 26 8.96 19.62 -33.82
N LYS A 27 9.52 19.12 -34.90
CA LYS A 27 9.56 17.67 -35.19
C LYS A 27 10.45 16.93 -34.22
N LYS A 28 11.47 17.58 -33.70
CA LYS A 28 12.38 17.06 -32.71
C LYS A 28 11.70 16.93 -31.33
N GLN A 29 10.91 17.93 -30.95
CA GLN A 29 10.15 17.94 -29.73
C GLN A 29 9.05 16.85 -29.72
N GLN A 30 8.31 16.72 -30.85
CA GLN A 30 7.33 15.65 -31.02
C GLN A 30 7.97 14.26 -31.01
N ASN A 31 9.09 14.07 -31.70
CA ASN A 31 9.84 12.81 -31.69
C ASN A 31 10.44 12.48 -30.31
N LYS A 32 10.85 13.50 -29.55
CA LYS A 32 11.32 13.33 -28.16
C LYS A 32 10.20 12.87 -27.25
N ILE A 33 9.03 13.54 -27.28
CA ILE A 33 7.87 13.16 -26.48
C ILE A 33 7.38 11.76 -26.83
N ALA A 34 7.31 11.42 -28.13
CA ALA A 34 6.91 10.08 -28.56
C ALA A 34 7.87 8.98 -28.06
N ARG A 35 9.18 9.24 -28.05
CA ARG A 35 10.20 8.33 -27.49
C ARG A 35 10.03 8.19 -25.98
N MET A 36 9.82 9.29 -25.25
CA MET A 36 9.60 9.30 -23.81
C MET A 36 8.34 8.51 -23.44
N LEU A 37 7.24 8.70 -24.16
CA LEU A 37 5.98 7.95 -23.98
C LEU A 37 6.18 6.45 -24.26
N LYS A 38 6.85 6.10 -25.35
CA LYS A 38 7.16 4.70 -25.68
C LYS A 38 8.02 4.05 -24.60
N GLN A 39 9.02 4.74 -24.11
CA GLN A 39 9.92 4.26 -23.08
C GLN A 39 9.20 4.10 -21.74
N GLY A 40 8.41 5.11 -21.31
CA GLY A 40 7.56 5.04 -20.14
C GLY A 40 6.55 3.89 -20.23
N GLY A 41 5.94 3.69 -21.40
CA GLY A 41 5.03 2.56 -21.64
C GLY A 41 5.69 1.20 -21.50
N ILE A 42 6.87 0.98 -22.09
CA ILE A 42 7.60 -0.30 -22.00
C ILE A 42 8.04 -0.57 -20.54
N CYS A 43 8.59 0.44 -19.86
CA CYS A 43 8.98 0.33 -18.45
C CYS A 43 7.76 0.05 -17.56
N GLY A 44 6.64 0.75 -17.80
CA GLY A 44 5.38 0.56 -17.07
C GLY A 44 4.83 -0.85 -17.21
N ILE A 45 4.78 -1.40 -18.43
CA ILE A 45 4.34 -2.78 -18.68
C ILE A 45 5.26 -3.78 -17.97
N ARG A 46 6.57 -3.61 -18.09
CA ARG A 46 7.54 -4.54 -17.49
C ARG A 46 7.46 -4.55 -15.96
N ARG A 47 7.39 -3.36 -15.35
CA ARG A 47 7.25 -3.22 -13.88
C ARG A 47 5.87 -3.70 -13.41
N GLY A 48 4.80 -3.37 -14.12
CA GLY A 48 3.46 -3.84 -13.82
C GLY A 48 3.36 -5.35 -13.86
N TRP A 49 3.95 -5.99 -14.88
CA TRP A 49 4.00 -7.45 -14.97
C TRP A 49 4.78 -8.08 -13.82
N SER A 50 5.98 -7.56 -13.52
CA SER A 50 6.80 -8.06 -12.41
C SER A 50 6.09 -7.89 -11.06
N GLY A 51 5.49 -6.73 -10.81
CA GLY A 51 4.69 -6.46 -9.61
C GLY A 51 3.49 -7.38 -9.50
N PHE A 52 2.77 -7.61 -10.59
CA PHE A 52 1.63 -8.52 -10.62
C PHE A 52 2.03 -9.98 -10.29
N ILE A 53 3.10 -10.49 -10.88
CA ILE A 53 3.60 -11.85 -10.57
C ILE A 53 4.05 -11.95 -9.12
N TRP A 54 4.74 -10.93 -8.61
CA TRP A 54 5.15 -10.89 -7.21
C TRP A 54 3.92 -10.89 -6.27
N MET A 55 2.90 -10.11 -6.59
CA MET A 55 1.65 -10.07 -5.85
C MET A 55 0.94 -11.44 -5.87
N LEU A 56 0.85 -12.12 -7.03
CA LEU A 56 0.22 -13.44 -7.11
C LEU A 56 0.90 -14.47 -6.22
N LYS A 57 2.24 -14.42 -6.09
CA LYS A 57 3.00 -15.32 -5.21
C LYS A 57 2.65 -15.15 -3.73
N ILE A 58 2.14 -14.00 -3.33
CA ILE A 58 1.68 -13.71 -1.97
C ILE A 58 0.18 -14.02 -1.85
N LEU A 59 -0.62 -13.49 -2.76
CA LEU A 59 -2.08 -13.56 -2.72
C LEU A 59 -2.59 -15.01 -2.79
N MET A 60 -2.06 -15.83 -3.70
CA MET A 60 -2.57 -17.18 -3.91
C MET A 60 -2.35 -18.11 -2.70
N PRO A 61 -1.14 -18.23 -2.12
CA PRO A 61 -0.95 -19.11 -0.96
C PRO A 61 -1.74 -18.64 0.26
N ILE A 62 -1.79 -17.33 0.52
CA ILE A 62 -2.47 -16.79 1.70
C ILE A 62 -3.98 -16.97 1.58
N SER A 63 -4.58 -16.62 0.43
CA SER A 63 -6.01 -16.81 0.22
C SER A 63 -6.41 -18.30 0.27
N PHE A 64 -5.57 -19.18 -0.27
CA PHE A 64 -5.80 -20.62 -0.21
C PHE A 64 -5.77 -21.14 1.24
N LEU A 65 -4.74 -20.75 2.00
CA LEU A 65 -4.64 -21.12 3.42
C LEU A 65 -5.82 -20.57 4.23
N THR A 66 -6.24 -19.33 3.96
CA THR A 66 -7.41 -18.73 4.61
C THR A 66 -8.69 -19.49 4.27
N ALA A 67 -8.86 -19.90 3.01
CA ALA A 67 -10.02 -20.70 2.58
C ALA A 67 -10.05 -22.09 3.25
N LEU A 68 -8.88 -22.70 3.44
CA LEU A 68 -8.77 -23.96 4.20
C LEU A 68 -9.12 -23.76 5.67
N LEU A 69 -8.64 -22.68 6.29
CA LEU A 69 -8.94 -22.34 7.70
C LEU A 69 -10.42 -22.05 7.90
N GLU A 70 -11.05 -21.31 6.95
CA GLU A 70 -12.50 -21.07 6.98
C GLU A 70 -13.28 -22.37 6.85
N TRP A 71 -12.95 -23.20 5.85
CA TRP A 71 -13.63 -24.48 5.62
C TRP A 71 -13.49 -25.47 6.78
N SER A 72 -12.33 -25.45 7.45
CA SER A 72 -12.06 -26.33 8.62
C SER A 72 -12.77 -25.91 9.90
N GLY A 73 -13.35 -24.69 9.95
CA GLY A 73 -13.96 -24.13 11.17
C GLY A 73 -12.98 -23.69 12.26
N TRP A 74 -11.67 -23.77 12.01
CA TRP A 74 -10.65 -23.43 13.01
C TRP A 74 -10.70 -21.96 13.44
N ILE A 75 -11.17 -21.07 12.57
CA ILE A 75 -11.28 -19.62 12.86
C ILE A 75 -12.19 -19.38 14.06
N GLU A 76 -13.28 -20.14 14.19
CA GLU A 76 -14.24 -20.00 15.30
C GLU A 76 -13.65 -20.33 16.67
N HIS A 77 -12.67 -21.25 16.71
CA HIS A 77 -12.01 -21.61 17.97
C HIS A 77 -11.07 -20.53 18.53
N MET A 78 -10.64 -19.59 17.69
CA MET A 78 -9.79 -18.47 18.09
C MET A 78 -10.58 -17.26 18.61
N ASP A 79 -11.88 -17.23 18.44
CA ASP A 79 -12.73 -16.08 18.75
C ASP A 79 -12.59 -15.62 20.20
N PHE A 80 -12.58 -16.55 21.16
CA PHE A 80 -12.54 -16.21 22.59
C PHE A 80 -11.32 -15.37 22.99
N LEU A 81 -10.15 -15.65 22.44
CA LEU A 81 -8.90 -14.96 22.79
C LEU A 81 -8.76 -13.61 22.09
N ILE A 82 -9.25 -13.51 20.86
CA ILE A 82 -9.00 -12.39 19.97
C ILE A 82 -10.13 -11.36 20.03
N GLN A 83 -11.37 -11.80 20.27
CA GLN A 83 -12.57 -10.97 20.29
C GLN A 83 -12.46 -9.72 21.18
N PRO A 84 -11.91 -9.76 22.41
CA PRO A 84 -11.82 -8.57 23.25
C PRO A 84 -11.01 -7.43 22.60
N VAL A 85 -9.91 -7.79 21.90
CA VAL A 85 -9.06 -6.81 21.23
C VAL A 85 -9.73 -6.27 19.96
N MET A 86 -10.39 -7.13 19.20
CA MET A 86 -11.08 -6.73 17.97
C MET A 86 -12.32 -5.87 18.26
N ASN A 87 -13.02 -6.12 19.36
CA ASN A 87 -14.16 -5.32 19.78
C ASN A 87 -13.82 -3.84 20.03
N LEU A 88 -12.59 -3.56 20.49
CA LEU A 88 -12.13 -2.16 20.68
C LEU A 88 -12.17 -1.37 19.38
N ILE A 89 -11.96 -2.01 18.25
CA ILE A 89 -11.98 -1.38 16.92
C ILE A 89 -13.23 -1.77 16.11
N SER A 90 -14.27 -2.24 16.76
CA SER A 90 -15.56 -2.61 16.15
C SER A 90 -15.45 -3.64 15.03
N LEU A 91 -14.53 -4.60 15.16
CA LEU A 91 -14.30 -5.69 14.21
C LEU A 91 -14.61 -7.05 14.85
N PRO A 92 -15.08 -8.04 14.06
CA PRO A 92 -15.22 -9.42 14.53
C PRO A 92 -13.84 -10.07 14.71
N ALA A 93 -13.73 -11.09 15.58
CA ALA A 93 -12.48 -11.78 15.87
C ALA A 93 -11.77 -12.30 14.59
N MET A 94 -12.54 -12.82 13.63
CA MET A 94 -12.00 -13.27 12.34
C MET A 94 -11.25 -12.19 11.55
N ALA A 95 -11.46 -10.90 11.82
CA ALA A 95 -10.74 -9.80 11.19
C ALA A 95 -9.25 -9.75 11.60
N ALA A 96 -8.89 -10.42 12.70
CA ALA A 96 -7.49 -10.54 13.11
C ALA A 96 -6.64 -11.22 12.03
N LEU A 97 -7.18 -12.22 11.34
CA LEU A 97 -6.42 -12.94 10.29
C LEU A 97 -5.99 -12.02 9.14
N PRO A 98 -6.88 -11.27 8.45
CA PRO A 98 -6.47 -10.30 7.44
C PRO A 98 -5.51 -9.23 7.97
N LEU A 99 -5.72 -8.74 9.20
CA LEU A 99 -4.85 -7.74 9.80
C LEU A 99 -3.44 -8.30 10.04
N ILE A 100 -3.30 -9.47 10.64
CA ILE A 100 -2.01 -10.12 10.87
C ILE A 100 -1.31 -10.41 9.54
N MET A 101 -2.03 -10.99 8.58
CA MET A 101 -1.47 -11.28 7.26
C MET A 101 -0.98 -10.01 6.57
N GLY A 102 -1.75 -8.93 6.62
CA GLY A 102 -1.35 -7.66 6.05
C GLY A 102 -0.18 -7.00 6.78
N MET A 103 -0.12 -7.07 8.10
CA MET A 103 1.02 -6.57 8.88
C MET A 103 2.32 -7.31 8.57
N LEU A 104 2.27 -8.60 8.26
CA LEU A 104 3.45 -9.42 8.00
C LEU A 104 3.87 -9.43 6.53
N THR A 105 2.91 -9.50 5.60
CA THR A 105 3.17 -9.74 4.17
C THR A 105 2.75 -8.59 3.26
N GLY A 106 2.23 -7.50 3.84
CA GLY A 106 1.79 -6.32 3.10
C GLY A 106 0.31 -6.36 2.71
N VAL A 107 -0.12 -5.30 2.05
CA VAL A 107 -1.53 -5.06 1.66
C VAL A 107 -2.13 -6.25 0.91
N TYR A 108 -1.36 -6.87 0.03
CA TYR A 108 -1.83 -8.01 -0.78
C TYR A 108 -2.22 -9.22 0.08
N GLY A 109 -1.44 -9.51 1.13
CA GLY A 109 -1.78 -10.60 2.06
C GLY A 109 -3.04 -10.31 2.87
N GLY A 110 -3.22 -9.06 3.30
CA GLY A 110 -4.44 -8.62 3.97
C GLY A 110 -5.67 -8.73 3.07
N ILE A 111 -5.58 -8.25 1.83
CA ILE A 111 -6.65 -8.37 0.83
C ILE A 111 -6.97 -9.84 0.54
N ALA A 112 -5.93 -10.68 0.40
CA ALA A 112 -6.09 -12.11 0.14
C ALA A 112 -6.95 -12.81 1.20
N ALA A 113 -6.68 -12.55 2.48
CA ALA A 113 -7.45 -13.09 3.58
C ALA A 113 -8.83 -12.43 3.72
N MET A 114 -8.92 -11.11 3.51
CA MET A 114 -10.16 -10.35 3.60
C MET A 114 -11.21 -10.79 2.57
N MET A 115 -10.79 -11.14 1.36
CA MET A 115 -11.70 -11.52 0.27
C MET A 115 -12.30 -12.92 0.41
N VAL A 116 -11.70 -13.78 1.21
CA VAL A 116 -12.20 -15.12 1.48
C VAL A 116 -13.28 -15.09 2.55
N LEU A 117 -13.11 -14.24 3.56
CA LEU A 117 -13.97 -14.18 4.73
C LEU A 117 -15.18 -13.26 4.49
N PRO A 118 -16.35 -13.56 5.09
CA PRO A 118 -17.58 -12.83 4.89
C PRO A 118 -17.62 -11.54 5.72
N PHE A 119 -16.95 -10.50 5.25
CA PHE A 119 -16.97 -9.17 5.87
C PHE A 119 -17.97 -8.24 5.19
N THR A 120 -18.55 -7.33 5.97
CA THR A 120 -19.29 -6.19 5.43
C THR A 120 -18.32 -5.16 4.82
N LYS A 121 -18.84 -4.28 3.95
CA LYS A 121 -18.04 -3.17 3.42
C LYS A 121 -17.51 -2.24 4.50
N GLY A 122 -18.27 -2.04 5.59
CA GLY A 122 -17.85 -1.26 6.74
C GLY A 122 -16.65 -1.89 7.44
N GLN A 123 -16.72 -3.18 7.75
CA GLN A 123 -15.61 -3.93 8.35
C GLN A 123 -14.38 -3.95 7.43
N MET A 124 -14.58 -4.18 6.13
CA MET A 124 -13.49 -4.10 5.14
C MET A 124 -12.85 -2.72 5.09
N THR A 125 -13.65 -1.64 5.25
CA THR A 125 -13.12 -0.26 5.28
C THR A 125 -12.27 -0.03 6.51
N LEU A 126 -12.68 -0.46 7.70
CA LEU A 126 -11.87 -0.33 8.92
C LEU A 126 -10.57 -1.11 8.81
N MET A 127 -10.62 -2.36 8.32
CA MET A 127 -9.42 -3.16 8.06
C MET A 127 -8.51 -2.51 7.02
N ALA A 128 -9.07 -1.95 5.95
CA ALA A 128 -8.32 -1.24 4.93
C ALA A 128 -7.57 -0.02 5.51
N ILE A 129 -8.25 0.80 6.32
CA ILE A 129 -7.63 1.95 6.99
C ILE A 129 -6.47 1.49 7.89
N PHE A 130 -6.68 0.43 8.68
CA PHE A 130 -5.64 -0.13 9.52
C PHE A 130 -4.43 -0.57 8.69
N LEU A 131 -4.66 -1.37 7.66
CA LEU A 131 -3.61 -1.90 6.81
C LEU A 131 -2.90 -0.83 6.00
N LEU A 132 -3.61 0.18 5.52
CA LEU A 132 -2.99 1.31 4.82
C LEU A 132 -1.99 2.08 5.70
N ILE A 133 -2.12 2.02 7.03
CA ILE A 133 -1.19 2.65 7.99
C ILE A 133 -0.14 1.65 8.48
N ALA A 134 -0.53 0.40 8.74
CA ALA A 134 0.28 -0.57 9.49
C ALA A 134 0.50 -1.91 8.75
N HIS A 135 0.64 -1.90 7.42
CA HIS A 135 1.01 -3.11 6.69
C HIS A 135 2.54 -3.30 6.64
N ASN A 136 2.97 -4.52 6.30
CA ASN A 136 4.37 -4.88 6.02
C ASN A 136 5.38 -4.38 7.07
N LEU A 137 5.01 -4.47 8.34
CA LEU A 137 5.72 -3.81 9.45
C LEU A 137 7.19 -4.21 9.57
N ILE A 138 7.52 -5.49 9.30
CA ILE A 138 8.91 -5.99 9.43
C ILE A 138 9.79 -5.38 8.35
N GLN A 139 9.40 -5.48 7.07
CA GLN A 139 10.20 -4.99 5.95
C GLN A 139 10.32 -3.47 6.01
N GLU A 140 9.22 -2.77 6.25
CA GLU A 140 9.22 -1.32 6.30
C GLU A 140 9.90 -0.76 7.55
N GLY A 141 9.80 -1.46 8.68
CA GLY A 141 10.58 -1.12 9.87
C GLY A 141 12.08 -1.20 9.62
N VAL A 142 12.56 -2.21 8.90
CA VAL A 142 13.98 -2.33 8.49
C VAL A 142 14.36 -1.20 7.55
N VAL A 143 13.51 -0.86 6.58
CA VAL A 143 13.73 0.23 5.63
C VAL A 143 13.84 1.57 6.35
N GLN A 144 12.89 1.88 7.25
CA GLN A 144 12.92 3.10 8.06
C GLN A 144 14.13 3.14 9.00
N GLY A 145 14.56 1.98 9.52
CA GLY A 145 15.77 1.86 10.31
C GLY A 145 17.04 2.26 9.55
N LYS A 146 17.15 1.87 8.30
CA LYS A 146 18.26 2.29 7.43
C LYS A 146 18.23 3.78 7.09
N SER A 147 17.07 4.41 7.21
CA SER A 147 16.85 5.83 6.91
C SER A 147 16.88 6.73 8.14
N GLY A 148 17.30 6.23 9.31
CA GLY A 148 17.55 7.03 10.50
C GLY A 148 16.51 6.97 11.62
N LEU A 149 15.38 6.26 11.44
CA LEU A 149 14.39 6.04 12.51
C LEU A 149 14.52 4.62 13.07
N HIS A 150 14.56 4.46 14.41
CA HIS A 150 14.65 3.13 15.01
C HIS A 150 13.49 2.23 14.60
N PRO A 151 13.72 1.00 14.09
CA PRO A 151 12.67 0.14 13.52
C PRO A 151 11.50 -0.12 14.48
N LEU A 152 11.80 -0.38 15.74
CA LEU A 152 10.78 -0.62 16.77
C LEU A 152 9.93 0.63 17.03
N LYS A 153 10.55 1.83 17.06
CA LYS A 153 9.83 3.10 17.19
C LYS A 153 8.87 3.30 16.02
N ALA A 154 9.34 3.06 14.80
CA ALA A 154 8.52 3.15 13.60
C ALA A 154 7.34 2.19 13.63
N THR A 155 7.57 0.92 13.98
CA THR A 155 6.55 -0.12 14.06
C THR A 155 5.49 0.19 15.12
N ILE A 156 5.91 0.50 16.35
CA ILE A 156 4.98 0.85 17.44
C ILE A 156 4.17 2.09 17.08
N PHE A 157 4.82 3.11 16.55
CA PHE A 157 4.15 4.33 16.12
C PHE A 157 3.04 4.04 15.09
N ARG A 158 3.33 3.27 14.05
CA ARG A 158 2.35 2.90 13.01
C ARG A 158 1.20 2.08 13.56
N LEU A 159 1.48 1.11 14.45
CA LEU A 159 0.44 0.32 15.11
C LEU A 159 -0.49 1.20 15.95
N VAL A 160 0.07 2.08 16.78
CA VAL A 160 -0.71 3.00 17.60
C VAL A 160 -1.51 3.95 16.73
N ALA A 161 -0.91 4.53 15.70
CA ALA A 161 -1.59 5.40 14.76
C ALA A 161 -2.75 4.69 14.04
N ALA A 162 -2.52 3.46 13.56
CA ALA A 162 -3.56 2.65 12.91
C ALA A 162 -4.72 2.35 13.87
N PHE A 163 -4.39 1.93 15.09
CA PHE A 163 -5.39 1.59 16.11
C PHE A 163 -6.25 2.80 16.47
N ILE A 164 -5.63 3.95 16.77
CA ILE A 164 -6.36 5.19 17.10
C ILE A 164 -7.20 5.65 15.92
N THR A 165 -6.66 5.62 14.71
CA THR A 165 -7.40 6.04 13.51
C THR A 165 -8.64 5.19 13.29
N VAL A 166 -8.50 3.86 13.38
CA VAL A 166 -9.64 2.95 13.21
C VAL A 166 -10.66 3.11 14.32
N LEU A 167 -10.22 3.30 15.57
CA LEU A 167 -11.11 3.53 16.70
C LEU A 167 -11.95 4.79 16.49
N VAL A 168 -11.34 5.89 16.05
CA VAL A 168 -12.06 7.14 15.76
C VAL A 168 -13.01 6.97 14.59
N VAL A 169 -12.54 6.35 13.49
CA VAL A 169 -13.36 6.14 12.29
C VAL A 169 -14.55 5.21 12.58
N ALA A 170 -14.36 4.17 13.39
CA ALA A 170 -15.43 3.26 13.79
C ALA A 170 -16.58 3.98 14.52
N GLN A 171 -16.27 5.04 15.28
CA GLN A 171 -17.31 5.88 15.93
C GLN A 171 -18.03 6.81 14.95
N LEU A 172 -17.40 7.13 13.82
CA LEU A 172 -17.96 8.02 12.80
C LEU A 172 -18.73 7.25 11.70
N MET A 173 -18.49 5.94 11.59
CA MET A 173 -19.21 5.09 10.65
C MET A 173 -20.53 4.60 11.22
N ASP A 174 -21.56 4.52 10.36
CA ASP A 174 -22.87 4.00 10.74
C ASP A 174 -22.75 2.56 11.29
N THR A 175 -23.30 2.36 12.50
CA THR A 175 -23.28 1.05 13.17
C THR A 175 -24.01 -0.04 12.39
N GLY A 176 -25.01 0.30 11.56
CA GLY A 176 -25.67 -0.63 10.65
C GLY A 176 -24.73 -1.27 9.63
N ALA A 177 -23.80 -0.49 9.08
CA ALA A 177 -22.80 -1.00 8.14
C ALA A 177 -21.78 -1.96 8.78
N LEU A 178 -21.68 -1.97 10.11
CA LEU A 178 -20.77 -2.81 10.89
C LEU A 178 -21.43 -4.11 11.42
N GLN A 179 -22.74 -4.12 11.60
CA GLN A 179 -23.46 -5.19 12.31
C GLN A 179 -24.08 -6.29 11.45
N ASP A 180 -24.26 -6.07 10.14
CA ASP A 180 -25.08 -6.95 9.28
C ASP A 180 -24.57 -8.40 9.07
N THR A 181 -23.46 -8.77 9.67
CA THR A 181 -22.91 -10.15 9.51
C THR A 181 -23.13 -11.07 10.70
N ALA A 182 -23.53 -10.55 11.87
CA ALA A 182 -23.72 -11.40 13.05
C ALA A 182 -24.96 -12.31 12.94
N GLY A 183 -25.96 -11.90 12.16
CA GLY A 183 -27.20 -12.64 11.98
C GLY A 183 -27.22 -13.68 10.85
N ALA A 184 -26.37 -13.54 9.84
CA ALA A 184 -26.38 -14.41 8.66
C ALA A 184 -25.49 -15.66 8.81
N LYS A 185 -24.65 -15.74 9.81
CA LYS A 185 -23.66 -16.80 9.98
C LYS A 185 -24.10 -18.03 10.77
N GLY A 186 -25.11 -17.92 11.60
CA GLY A 186 -25.66 -19.08 12.31
C GLY A 186 -26.39 -20.10 11.42
N ALA A 187 -26.68 -19.74 10.17
CA ALA A 187 -27.52 -20.53 9.29
C ALA A 187 -26.81 -21.23 8.11
N LEU A 188 -25.53 -21.01 7.84
CA LEU A 188 -24.86 -21.48 6.63
C LEU A 188 -23.53 -22.24 6.83
N ILE A 189 -23.20 -22.71 8.02
CA ILE A 189 -22.19 -23.77 8.18
C ILE A 189 -22.90 -25.14 8.03
N GLU A 190 -23.71 -25.28 7.00
CA GLU A 190 -23.91 -26.58 6.39
C GLU A 190 -22.59 -26.90 5.66
N SER A 191 -22.00 -28.01 6.02
CA SER A 191 -20.75 -28.56 5.51
C SER A 191 -20.73 -28.57 3.98
N ARG A 192 -20.31 -27.45 3.38
CA ARG A 192 -20.12 -27.41 1.93
C ARG A 192 -19.07 -28.45 1.56
N PRO A 193 -19.34 -29.34 0.59
CA PRO A 193 -18.34 -30.28 0.11
C PRO A 193 -17.04 -29.55 -0.21
N PHE A 194 -15.90 -30.07 0.23
CA PHE A 194 -14.58 -29.47 0.02
C PHE A 194 -14.35 -29.00 -1.43
N ILE A 195 -14.74 -29.85 -2.39
CA ILE A 195 -14.60 -29.54 -3.81
C ILE A 195 -15.42 -28.30 -4.22
N ALA A 196 -16.63 -28.13 -3.68
CA ALA A 196 -17.47 -26.96 -3.95
C ALA A 196 -16.87 -25.68 -3.35
N ALA A 197 -16.35 -25.76 -2.13
CA ALA A 197 -15.67 -24.63 -1.47
C ALA A 197 -14.42 -24.20 -2.25
N MET A 198 -13.58 -25.15 -2.65
CA MET A 198 -12.35 -24.87 -3.41
C MET A 198 -12.65 -24.35 -4.83
N LYS A 199 -13.70 -24.83 -5.48
CA LYS A 199 -14.14 -24.30 -6.78
C LYS A 199 -14.61 -22.85 -6.65
N SER A 200 -15.41 -22.53 -5.63
CA SER A 200 -15.86 -21.17 -5.34
C SER A 200 -14.69 -20.24 -5.08
N TRP A 201 -13.75 -20.66 -4.22
CA TRP A 201 -12.50 -19.92 -3.95
C TRP A 201 -11.71 -19.67 -5.24
N ALA A 202 -11.48 -20.70 -6.08
CA ALA A 202 -10.68 -20.56 -7.29
C ALA A 202 -11.30 -19.55 -8.27
N ILE A 203 -12.62 -19.58 -8.45
CA ILE A 203 -13.35 -18.63 -9.31
C ILE A 203 -13.22 -17.20 -8.75
N ALA A 204 -13.44 -17.02 -7.45
CA ALA A 204 -13.32 -15.71 -6.80
C ALA A 204 -11.91 -15.14 -6.91
N MET A 205 -10.89 -15.98 -6.69
CA MET A 205 -9.48 -15.55 -6.80
C MET A 205 -9.06 -15.27 -8.24
N ALA A 206 -9.55 -16.02 -9.23
CA ALA A 206 -9.32 -15.73 -10.64
C ALA A 206 -9.89 -14.35 -11.01
N TYR A 207 -11.13 -14.07 -10.63
CA TYR A 207 -11.77 -12.77 -10.88
C TYR A 207 -11.01 -11.62 -10.19
N LEU A 208 -10.65 -11.79 -8.92
CA LEU A 208 -9.87 -10.81 -8.17
C LEU A 208 -8.50 -10.56 -8.82
N SER A 209 -7.80 -11.61 -9.23
CA SER A 209 -6.49 -11.52 -9.88
C SER A 209 -6.54 -10.74 -11.18
N VAL A 210 -7.54 -10.98 -12.02
CA VAL A 210 -7.75 -10.22 -13.27
C VAL A 210 -8.01 -8.75 -12.97
N LYS A 211 -8.85 -8.45 -11.98
CA LYS A 211 -9.15 -7.09 -11.57
C LYS A 211 -7.90 -6.34 -11.07
N ILE A 212 -7.13 -6.96 -10.18
CA ILE A 212 -5.88 -6.39 -9.65
C ILE A 212 -4.85 -6.23 -10.77
N PHE A 213 -4.77 -7.17 -11.72
CA PHE A 213 -3.88 -7.05 -12.88
C PHE A 213 -4.08 -5.73 -13.62
N PHE A 214 -5.33 -5.41 -14.00
CA PHE A 214 -5.61 -4.17 -14.73
C PHE A 214 -5.28 -2.91 -13.89
N ILE A 215 -5.49 -2.97 -12.58
CA ILE A 215 -5.17 -1.86 -11.68
C ILE A 215 -3.66 -1.64 -11.59
N ILE A 216 -2.89 -2.69 -11.30
CA ILE A 216 -1.43 -2.61 -11.21
C ILE A 216 -0.84 -2.14 -12.55
N MET A 217 -1.31 -2.73 -13.66
CA MET A 217 -0.83 -2.34 -14.98
C MET A 217 -1.15 -0.86 -15.28
N GLY A 218 -2.36 -0.42 -14.98
CA GLY A 218 -2.78 0.98 -15.19
C GLY A 218 -1.96 1.96 -14.34
N ILE A 219 -1.78 1.67 -13.06
CA ILE A 219 -1.00 2.52 -12.15
C ILE A 219 0.47 2.57 -12.58
N MET A 220 1.09 1.42 -12.85
CA MET A 220 2.51 1.38 -13.25
C MET A 220 2.74 2.06 -14.59
N LEU A 221 1.83 1.89 -15.55
CA LEU A 221 1.88 2.59 -16.82
C LEU A 221 1.79 4.11 -16.63
N LEU A 222 0.84 4.56 -15.81
CA LEU A 222 0.66 5.98 -15.49
C LEU A 222 1.90 6.56 -14.82
N LEU A 223 2.40 5.91 -13.75
CA LEU A 223 3.55 6.39 -12.99
C LEU A 223 4.84 6.45 -13.84
N GLU A 224 5.13 5.41 -14.61
CA GLU A 224 6.33 5.40 -15.46
C GLU A 224 6.22 6.41 -16.63
N THR A 225 5.01 6.65 -17.13
CA THR A 225 4.78 7.70 -18.14
C THR A 225 4.98 9.08 -17.53
N LEU A 226 4.45 9.35 -16.33
CA LEU A 226 4.66 10.63 -15.63
C LEU A 226 6.15 10.87 -15.32
N LYS A 227 6.90 9.83 -14.95
CA LYS A 227 8.35 9.90 -14.77
C LYS A 227 9.04 10.25 -16.09
N ALA A 228 8.74 9.51 -17.15
CA ALA A 228 9.36 9.72 -18.45
C ALA A 228 9.13 11.14 -18.99
N LEU A 229 7.97 11.75 -18.73
CA LEU A 229 7.62 13.10 -19.11
C LEU A 229 8.16 14.19 -18.17
N ASP A 230 8.84 13.82 -17.07
CA ASP A 230 9.31 14.72 -16.01
C ASP A 230 8.16 15.55 -15.34
N TRP A 231 6.95 15.04 -15.39
CA TRP A 231 5.77 15.69 -14.84
C TRP A 231 5.68 15.61 -13.31
N ILE A 232 6.53 14.83 -12.69
CA ILE A 232 6.60 14.74 -11.23
C ILE A 232 7.01 16.06 -10.60
N LYS A 233 7.96 16.79 -11.21
CA LYS A 233 8.45 18.09 -10.69
C LYS A 233 7.32 19.15 -10.56
N PRO A 234 6.47 19.40 -11.57
CA PRO A 234 5.34 20.31 -11.41
C PRO A 234 4.30 19.80 -10.39
N ILE A 235 4.04 18.50 -10.32
CA ILE A 235 3.13 17.93 -9.32
C ILE A 235 3.64 18.23 -7.91
N VAL A 236 4.93 18.01 -7.66
CA VAL A 236 5.57 18.33 -6.36
C VAL A 236 5.42 19.81 -6.03
N LYS A 237 5.62 20.72 -6.99
CA LYS A 237 5.44 22.17 -6.77
C LYS A 237 4.01 22.55 -6.36
N ILE A 238 3.01 21.94 -7.00
CA ILE A 238 1.59 22.14 -6.65
C ILE A 238 1.28 21.63 -5.25
N MET A 239 1.94 20.56 -4.81
CA MET A 239 1.75 19.95 -3.49
C MET A 239 2.49 20.66 -2.35
N LEU A 240 3.40 21.61 -2.64
CA LEU A 240 4.16 22.33 -1.61
C LEU A 240 3.31 23.01 -0.51
N PRO A 241 2.17 23.67 -0.81
CA PRO A 241 1.31 24.23 0.24
C PRO A 241 0.77 23.17 1.19
N PHE A 242 0.39 22.01 0.64
CA PHE A 242 -0.08 20.87 1.42
C PHE A 242 1.03 20.28 2.31
N LEU A 243 2.26 20.19 1.80
CA LEU A 243 3.41 19.72 2.57
C LEU A 243 3.73 20.67 3.76
N ARG A 244 3.58 21.97 3.56
CA ARG A 244 3.68 22.95 4.66
C ARG A 244 2.59 22.78 5.71
N ALA A 245 1.36 22.45 5.29
CA ALA A 245 0.26 22.14 6.21
C ALA A 245 0.55 20.87 7.03
N LEU A 246 1.26 19.89 6.44
CA LEU A 246 1.78 18.70 7.14
C LEU A 246 2.90 19.01 8.14
N GLY A 247 3.46 20.24 8.15
CA GLY A 247 4.59 20.61 9.01
C GLY A 247 5.96 20.24 8.42
N LEU A 248 6.03 19.77 7.17
CA LEU A 248 7.28 19.35 6.55
C LEU A 248 8.02 20.51 5.88
N SER A 249 9.36 20.57 6.05
CA SER A 249 10.19 21.55 5.37
C SER A 249 10.20 21.33 3.85
N PRO A 250 10.44 22.37 3.01
CA PRO A 250 10.49 22.20 1.55
C PRO A 250 11.56 21.21 1.06
N LYS A 251 12.66 21.05 1.81
CA LYS A 251 13.71 20.05 1.51
C LYS A 251 13.18 18.62 1.64
N VAL A 252 12.47 18.39 2.73
CA VAL A 252 11.86 17.10 3.06
C VAL A 252 10.69 16.78 2.15
N GLY A 253 9.98 17.82 1.67
CA GLY A 253 8.79 17.67 0.83
C GLY A 253 9.01 16.90 -0.46
N MET A 254 10.17 17.04 -1.11
CA MET A 254 10.49 16.27 -2.32
C MET A 254 10.70 14.79 -2.02
N LEU A 255 11.37 14.48 -0.91
CA LEU A 255 11.60 13.11 -0.45
C LEU A 255 10.28 12.44 -0.05
N TRP A 256 9.43 13.19 0.67
CA TRP A 256 8.10 12.75 1.06
C TRP A 256 7.24 12.42 -0.17
N MET A 257 7.19 13.31 -1.16
CA MET A 257 6.44 13.07 -2.41
C MET A 257 6.93 11.82 -3.15
N THR A 258 8.23 11.59 -3.14
CA THR A 258 8.81 10.40 -3.78
C THR A 258 8.32 9.12 -3.10
N ALA A 259 8.32 9.08 -1.76
CA ALA A 259 7.83 7.93 -1.00
C ALA A 259 6.31 7.74 -1.11
N VAL A 260 5.56 8.83 -1.17
CA VAL A 260 4.08 8.81 -1.26
C VAL A 260 3.60 8.34 -2.63
N ILE A 261 4.26 8.75 -3.70
CA ILE A 261 3.87 8.38 -5.07
C ILE A 261 4.40 6.99 -5.44
N PHE A 262 5.68 6.72 -5.16
CA PHE A 262 6.38 5.52 -5.64
C PHE A 262 6.51 4.40 -4.59
N GLY A 263 5.94 4.62 -3.41
CA GLY A 263 6.03 3.69 -2.30
C GLY A 263 7.35 3.80 -1.51
N LEU A 264 7.35 3.12 -0.36
CA LEU A 264 8.44 3.23 0.61
C LEU A 264 9.76 2.62 0.09
N ALA A 265 9.71 1.55 -0.68
CA ALA A 265 10.93 0.88 -1.17
C ALA A 265 11.79 1.81 -2.04
N TYR A 266 11.18 2.50 -3.00
CA TYR A 266 11.88 3.48 -3.84
C TYR A 266 12.19 4.76 -3.07
N GLY A 267 11.23 5.28 -2.32
CA GLY A 267 11.41 6.48 -1.50
C GLY A 267 12.54 6.33 -0.49
N ALA A 268 12.64 5.16 0.16
CA ALA A 268 13.70 4.90 1.12
C ALA A 268 15.11 4.92 0.52
N ALA A 269 15.30 4.38 -0.68
CA ALA A 269 16.60 4.43 -1.33
C ALA A 269 17.07 5.89 -1.51
N VAL A 270 16.17 6.75 -1.98
CA VAL A 270 16.46 8.19 -2.15
C VAL A 270 16.67 8.88 -0.79
N ILE A 271 15.84 8.56 0.22
CA ILE A 271 15.96 9.15 1.56
C ILE A 271 17.29 8.74 2.23
N VAL A 272 17.69 7.47 2.12
CA VAL A 272 18.97 6.98 2.65
C VAL A 272 20.15 7.69 1.99
N GLU A 273 20.07 7.91 0.69
CA GLU A 273 21.13 8.62 -0.05
C GLU A 273 21.22 10.08 0.37
N GLU A 274 20.09 10.80 0.49
CA GLU A 274 20.05 12.19 0.97
C GLU A 274 20.46 12.30 2.45
N ALA A 275 20.05 11.37 3.30
CA ALA A 275 20.48 11.33 4.70
C ALA A 275 22.01 11.17 4.85
N LYS A 276 22.65 10.39 3.96
CA LYS A 276 24.11 10.24 3.95
C LYS A 276 24.86 11.52 3.56
N LYS A 277 24.24 12.42 2.78
CA LYS A 277 24.83 13.71 2.42
C LYS A 277 24.94 14.67 3.60
N GLY A 278 24.19 14.41 4.69
CA GLY A 278 24.21 15.23 5.90
C GLY A 278 23.42 16.53 5.81
N ASP A 279 22.65 16.73 4.76
CA ASP A 279 21.86 17.95 4.51
C ASP A 279 20.57 18.03 5.32
N LEU A 280 20.17 16.93 5.97
CA LEU A 280 18.96 16.81 6.78
C LEU A 280 19.31 16.69 8.26
N THR A 281 18.61 17.44 9.09
CA THR A 281 18.70 17.31 10.55
C THR A 281 18.04 16.00 11.00
N LYS A 282 18.40 15.51 12.19
CA LYS A 282 17.76 14.34 12.79
C LYS A 282 16.25 14.53 12.95
N GLN A 283 15.84 15.75 13.31
CA GLN A 283 14.42 16.09 13.46
C GLN A 283 13.68 16.02 12.12
N GLU A 284 14.22 16.63 11.06
CA GLU A 284 13.64 16.57 9.72
C GLU A 284 13.51 15.14 9.20
N LEU A 285 14.50 14.28 9.49
CA LEU A 285 14.44 12.86 9.13
C LEU A 285 13.35 12.12 9.93
N GLU A 286 13.21 12.43 11.22
CA GLU A 286 12.18 11.83 12.06
C GLU A 286 10.78 12.26 11.62
N GLU A 287 10.54 13.54 11.39
CA GLU A 287 9.28 14.09 10.85
C GLU A 287 8.91 13.44 9.53
N LEU A 288 9.88 13.34 8.61
CA LEU A 288 9.72 12.66 7.33
C LEU A 288 9.30 11.22 7.53
N GLN A 289 10.03 10.44 8.33
CA GLN A 289 9.81 9.02 8.53
C GLN A 289 8.47 8.73 9.22
N LEU A 290 8.07 9.53 10.20
CA LEU A 290 6.77 9.40 10.85
C LEU A 290 5.62 9.68 9.85
N SER A 291 5.76 10.73 9.05
CA SER A 291 4.75 11.09 8.06
C SER A 291 4.62 10.04 6.94
N ILE A 292 5.73 9.58 6.35
CA ILE A 292 5.70 8.56 5.30
C ILE A 292 5.31 7.19 5.86
N GLY A 293 5.61 6.89 7.12
CA GLY A 293 5.15 5.68 7.78
C GLY A 293 3.63 5.52 7.74
N ILE A 294 2.89 6.64 7.80
CA ILE A 294 1.43 6.66 7.67
C ILE A 294 1.00 6.78 6.20
N ASN A 295 1.68 7.62 5.40
CA ASN A 295 1.21 8.09 4.10
C ASN A 295 1.98 7.58 2.88
N HIS A 296 2.84 6.56 3.00
CA HIS A 296 3.50 5.98 1.83
C HIS A 296 2.47 5.29 0.90
N SER A 297 2.84 5.09 -0.36
CA SER A 297 2.00 4.41 -1.36
C SER A 297 0.56 4.94 -1.46
N MET A 298 0.37 6.27 -1.43
CA MET A 298 -0.97 6.88 -1.45
C MET A 298 -1.73 6.66 -2.76
N VAL A 299 -1.09 6.19 -3.80
CA VAL A 299 -1.72 5.92 -5.10
C VAL A 299 -2.01 4.43 -5.25
N GLU A 300 -0.99 3.57 -5.08
CA GLU A 300 -1.10 2.14 -5.33
C GLU A 300 -2.02 1.44 -4.31
N ASP A 301 -1.69 1.51 -3.03
CA ASP A 301 -2.38 0.74 -2.00
C ASP A 301 -3.87 1.08 -1.85
N PRO A 302 -4.29 2.36 -1.77
CA PRO A 302 -5.71 2.69 -1.70
C PRO A 302 -6.47 2.28 -2.96
N SER A 303 -5.83 2.32 -4.15
CA SER A 303 -6.46 1.91 -5.40
C SER A 303 -6.85 0.44 -5.41
N LEU A 304 -6.08 -0.41 -4.74
CA LEU A 304 -6.42 -1.82 -4.55
C LEU A 304 -7.71 -1.97 -3.74
N PHE A 305 -7.86 -1.23 -2.66
CA PHE A 305 -9.07 -1.24 -1.84
C PHE A 305 -10.27 -0.58 -2.54
N LEU A 306 -10.05 0.48 -3.33
CA LEU A 306 -11.10 1.04 -4.20
C LEU A 306 -11.67 -0.02 -5.14
N SER A 307 -10.82 -0.91 -5.64
CA SER A 307 -11.26 -1.98 -6.51
C SER A 307 -12.24 -2.94 -5.84
N LEU A 308 -12.20 -3.05 -4.52
CA LEU A 308 -13.14 -3.83 -3.72
C LEU A 308 -14.47 -3.09 -3.48
N GLY A 309 -14.60 -1.86 -3.96
CA GLY A 309 -15.79 -1.02 -3.83
C GLY A 309 -15.85 -0.26 -2.51
N LEU A 310 -14.71 -0.02 -1.87
CA LEU A 310 -14.61 0.80 -0.67
C LEU A 310 -14.56 2.29 -1.04
N SER A 311 -15.01 3.15 -0.12
CA SER A 311 -15.10 4.59 -0.36
C SER A 311 -13.72 5.27 -0.35
N ALA A 312 -13.42 6.06 -1.38
CA ALA A 312 -12.23 6.89 -1.47
C ALA A 312 -12.04 7.79 -0.26
N PHE A 313 -13.10 8.43 0.21
CA PHE A 313 -13.06 9.32 1.37
C PHE A 313 -12.42 8.63 2.59
N TRP A 314 -12.90 7.44 2.96
CA TRP A 314 -12.40 6.70 4.13
C TRP A 314 -10.98 6.16 3.95
N LEU A 315 -10.55 5.90 2.71
CA LEU A 315 -9.20 5.39 2.45
C LEU A 315 -8.12 6.49 2.52
N TRP A 316 -8.44 7.75 2.19
CA TRP A 316 -7.48 8.85 2.16
C TRP A 316 -7.60 9.81 3.33
N VAL A 317 -8.80 10.30 3.63
CA VAL A 317 -8.99 11.40 4.57
C VAL A 317 -8.51 11.07 5.98
N PRO A 318 -8.88 9.94 6.61
CA PRO A 318 -8.41 9.60 7.94
C PRO A 318 -6.88 9.48 8.03
N ARG A 319 -6.25 8.87 7.02
CA ARG A 319 -4.79 8.75 6.95
C ARG A 319 -4.09 10.10 6.93
N LEU A 320 -4.57 11.00 6.07
CA LEU A 320 -4.01 12.35 5.96
C LEU A 320 -4.14 13.12 7.27
N ILE A 321 -5.32 13.07 7.91
CA ILE A 321 -5.55 13.72 9.21
C ILE A 321 -4.62 13.12 10.26
N THR A 322 -4.53 11.80 10.35
CA THR A 322 -3.65 11.12 11.30
C THR A 322 -2.19 11.50 11.11
N ALA A 323 -1.71 11.60 9.87
CA ALA A 323 -0.33 12.02 9.61
C ALA A 323 -0.07 13.47 10.02
N VAL A 324 -1.02 14.41 9.75
CA VAL A 324 -0.90 15.79 10.19
C VAL A 324 -0.82 15.87 11.71
N ILE A 325 -1.75 15.19 12.41
CA ILE A 325 -1.79 15.18 13.88
C ILE A 325 -0.51 14.56 14.45
N ALA A 326 -0.08 13.42 13.90
CA ALA A 326 1.10 12.71 14.36
C ALA A 326 2.39 13.54 14.24
N VAL A 327 2.62 14.18 13.08
CA VAL A 327 3.77 15.05 12.88
C VAL A 327 3.70 16.26 13.83
N ARG A 328 2.54 16.89 13.98
CA ARG A 328 2.38 18.09 14.84
C ARG A 328 2.47 17.83 16.34
N LEU A 329 2.16 16.62 16.80
CA LEU A 329 2.20 16.27 18.22
C LEU A 329 3.55 15.71 18.66
N LEU A 330 4.34 15.15 17.74
CA LEU A 330 5.58 14.43 18.06
C LEU A 330 6.83 15.22 17.68
N THR A 331 6.67 16.33 16.99
CA THR A 331 7.74 17.28 16.58
C THR A 331 7.48 18.67 17.09
#